data_74d433f3543c49e4c94fa78e1ce33f08
#
_entry.id   74d433f3543c49e4c94fa78e1ce33f08
#
_cell.length_a   1.000
_cell.length_b   1.000
_cell.length_c   1.000
_cell.angle_alpha   90.00
_cell.angle_beta   90.00
_cell.angle_gamma   90.00
#
_symmetry.space_group_name_H-M   'P 1'
#
loop_
_entity.id
_entity.type
_entity.pdbx_description
1 polymer ?
#
loop_
_entity_poly.entity_id
_entity_poly.type
_entity_poly.pdbx_seq_one_letter_code
_entity_poly.pdbx_strand_id
1 'polypeptide(L)'
;MVEVRAVPRGLLVDWGGVLTSGLEPALRRWAELDGFDFDSYLEAVLKWLPTESVTAELNPVHALERGQLAVPDFERKLASILVRHDGTPVPAEGLIERMFAHFEHQPAMSALVRRANEHGIRTALLSNSWGNTYPRDTWDGMFDDIVISGEVGLRKPEPEIFQLAAQRLGLEPAECVFVDDLQLNVDGARAVGMTAILHTEYDETRRALETLFGADLT
;
A
#
# COMPACT_ATOMS: atom_id res chain seq x y z
N MET A 1 29.19 -6.62 -21.54
CA MET A 1 27.88 -6.68 -22.18
C MET A 1 27.05 -5.55 -21.57
N VAL A 2 26.52 -4.64 -22.38
CA VAL A 2 25.58 -3.65 -21.89
C VAL A 2 24.27 -4.37 -21.64
N GLU A 3 23.86 -4.44 -20.39
CA GLU A 3 22.57 -4.98 -19.99
C GLU A 3 21.50 -4.09 -20.64
N VAL A 4 20.84 -4.59 -21.68
CA VAL A 4 19.70 -3.90 -22.29
C VAL A 4 18.57 -4.00 -21.28
N ARG A 5 18.36 -2.97 -20.46
CA ARG A 5 17.18 -2.90 -19.60
C ARG A 5 15.93 -2.95 -20.48
N ALA A 6 15.01 -3.83 -20.13
CA ALA A 6 13.70 -3.85 -20.77
C ALA A 6 13.04 -2.46 -20.65
N VAL A 7 12.40 -2.00 -21.72
CA VAL A 7 11.62 -0.75 -21.67
C VAL A 7 10.38 -1.03 -20.82
N PRO A 8 10.12 -0.25 -19.76
CA PRO A 8 8.96 -0.46 -18.93
C PRO A 8 7.66 -0.35 -19.75
N ARG A 9 6.71 -1.22 -19.46
CA ARG A 9 5.39 -1.29 -20.11
C ARG A 9 4.25 -1.37 -19.09
N GLY A 10 4.57 -1.63 -17.83
CA GLY A 10 3.63 -1.75 -16.72
C GLY A 10 3.93 -0.75 -15.60
N LEU A 11 2.88 -0.20 -15.02
CA LEU A 11 2.90 0.66 -13.83
C LEU A 11 2.05 0.03 -12.74
N LEU A 12 2.67 -0.32 -11.62
CA LEU A 12 2.00 -0.76 -10.41
C LEU A 12 2.10 0.34 -9.37
N VAL A 13 1.00 0.65 -8.70
CA VAL A 13 0.98 1.70 -7.67
C VAL A 13 0.34 1.18 -6.39
N ASP A 14 0.86 1.62 -5.23
CA ASP A 14 0.18 1.42 -3.95
C ASP A 14 -1.04 2.34 -3.83
N TRP A 15 -1.89 2.03 -2.86
CA TRP A 15 -3.03 2.85 -2.51
C TRP A 15 -2.70 3.83 -1.38
N GLY A 16 -2.30 3.31 -0.22
CA GLY A 16 -1.98 4.10 0.96
C GLY A 16 -0.71 4.94 0.76
N GLY A 17 -0.75 6.24 1.06
CA GLY A 17 0.41 7.12 0.89
C GLY A 17 0.82 7.43 -0.55
N VAL A 18 0.16 6.85 -1.57
CA VAL A 18 0.37 7.14 -3.01
C VAL A 18 -0.89 7.69 -3.65
N LEU A 19 -2.00 6.96 -3.60
CA LEU A 19 -3.32 7.43 -4.08
C LEU A 19 -4.13 8.09 -2.99
N THR A 20 -3.64 8.04 -1.77
CA THR A 20 -4.18 8.77 -0.59
C THR A 20 -3.08 9.58 0.06
N SER A 21 -3.47 10.43 1.03
CA SER A 21 -2.54 11.12 1.91
C SER A 21 -1.62 10.13 2.65
N GLY A 22 -0.46 10.63 3.08
CA GLY A 22 0.53 9.82 3.80
C GLY A 22 -0.04 9.17 5.05
N LEU A 23 0.49 8.00 5.36
CA LEU A 23 0.04 7.13 6.45
C LEU A 23 0.13 7.83 7.82
N GLU A 24 1.27 8.45 8.14
CA GLU A 24 1.50 9.04 9.47
C GLU A 24 0.52 10.17 9.81
N PRO A 25 0.28 11.18 8.95
CA PRO A 25 -0.70 12.22 9.24
C PRO A 25 -2.11 11.68 9.49
N ALA A 26 -2.56 10.71 8.70
CA ALA A 26 -3.88 10.09 8.83
C ALA A 26 -4.00 9.34 10.17
N LEU A 27 -2.99 8.55 10.54
CA LEU A 27 -2.96 7.81 11.80
C LEU A 27 -2.88 8.74 13.03
N ARG A 28 -2.12 9.83 12.96
CA ARG A 28 -2.07 10.84 14.05
C ARG A 28 -3.44 11.49 14.22
N ARG A 29 -4.11 11.83 13.12
CA ARG A 29 -5.46 12.41 13.18
C ARG A 29 -6.47 11.45 13.78
N TRP A 30 -6.42 10.18 13.39
CA TRP A 30 -7.24 9.14 14.00
C TRP A 30 -7.00 9.00 15.51
N ALA A 31 -5.73 8.93 15.96
CA ALA A 31 -5.38 8.81 17.35
C ALA A 31 -5.91 10.00 18.19
N GLU A 32 -5.77 11.22 17.65
CA GLU A 32 -6.31 12.45 18.26
C GLU A 32 -7.82 12.37 18.45
N LEU A 33 -8.57 11.94 17.42
CA LEU A 33 -10.03 11.90 17.45
C LEU A 33 -10.60 10.76 18.31
N ASP A 34 -9.93 9.60 18.29
CA ASP A 34 -10.29 8.46 19.17
C ASP A 34 -9.75 8.65 20.60
N GLY A 35 -8.92 9.69 20.82
CA GLY A 35 -8.49 10.15 22.14
C GLY A 35 -7.41 9.33 22.79
N PHE A 36 -6.51 8.71 22.03
CA PHE A 36 -5.37 7.95 22.53
C PHE A 36 -4.04 8.50 22.00
N ASP A 37 -2.94 8.10 22.66
CA ASP A 37 -1.60 8.56 22.29
C ASP A 37 -1.04 7.80 21.09
N PHE A 38 -0.65 8.53 20.03
CA PHE A 38 -0.12 7.96 18.79
C PHE A 38 1.20 7.21 18.99
N ASP A 39 2.08 7.72 19.86
CA ASP A 39 3.37 7.06 20.07
C ASP A 39 3.18 5.73 20.82
N SER A 40 2.22 5.66 21.75
CA SER A 40 1.79 4.41 22.38
C SER A 40 1.21 3.40 21.37
N TYR A 41 0.42 3.87 20.40
CA TYR A 41 -0.05 3.04 19.29
C TYR A 41 1.13 2.49 18.47
N LEU A 42 2.05 3.37 18.07
CA LEU A 42 3.21 2.99 17.28
C LEU A 42 4.08 1.95 18.01
N GLU A 43 4.39 2.18 19.29
CA GLU A 43 5.11 1.21 20.11
C GLU A 43 4.41 -0.14 20.20
N ALA A 44 3.08 -0.13 20.32
CA ALA A 44 2.29 -1.35 20.42
C ALA A 44 2.30 -2.13 19.10
N VAL A 45 2.13 -1.47 17.96
CA VAL A 45 2.18 -2.08 16.63
C VAL A 45 3.60 -2.56 16.29
N LEU A 46 4.64 -1.79 16.64
CA LEU A 46 6.03 -2.20 16.46
C LEU A 46 6.39 -3.48 17.21
N LYS A 47 5.75 -3.77 18.36
CA LYS A 47 5.92 -5.06 19.05
C LYS A 47 5.38 -6.25 18.28
N TRP A 48 4.48 -6.01 17.34
CA TRP A 48 3.94 -7.04 16.44
C TRP A 48 4.77 -7.18 15.15
N LEU A 49 5.63 -6.20 14.83
CA LEU A 49 6.56 -6.31 13.72
C LEU A 49 7.76 -7.16 14.16
N PRO A 50 8.03 -8.31 13.55
CA PRO A 50 9.05 -9.22 14.06
C PRO A 50 10.46 -8.61 13.95
N THR A 51 11.19 -8.70 15.03
CA THR A 51 12.62 -8.97 14.93
C THR A 51 12.77 -10.42 14.40
N GLU A 52 13.74 -10.68 13.57
CA GLU A 52 14.05 -11.83 12.70
C GLU A 52 13.63 -13.28 13.14
N SER A 53 13.02 -13.47 14.30
CA SER A 53 12.74 -14.79 14.89
C SER A 53 11.26 -15.12 15.11
N VAL A 54 10.32 -14.25 14.73
CA VAL A 54 8.89 -14.51 14.93
C VAL A 54 8.27 -14.98 13.63
N THR A 55 7.76 -16.21 13.59
CA THR A 55 7.03 -16.75 12.44
C THR A 55 5.88 -15.81 12.04
N ALA A 56 5.61 -15.70 10.76
CA ALA A 56 4.53 -14.85 10.20
C ALA A 56 3.15 -15.10 10.87
N GLU A 57 2.96 -16.29 11.43
CA GLU A 57 1.75 -16.71 12.18
C GLU A 57 1.50 -15.92 13.47
N LEU A 58 2.53 -15.29 14.04
CA LEU A 58 2.42 -14.55 15.31
C LEU A 58 2.23 -13.03 15.09
N ASN A 59 2.36 -12.53 13.87
CA ASN A 59 2.16 -11.12 13.57
C ASN A 59 0.71 -10.84 13.12
N PRO A 60 -0.14 -10.22 13.95
CA PRO A 60 -1.53 -9.98 13.62
C PRO A 60 -1.71 -9.02 12.42
N VAL A 61 -0.76 -8.09 12.18
CA VAL A 61 -0.78 -7.19 11.02
C VAL A 61 -0.58 -8.01 9.74
N HIS A 62 0.45 -8.85 9.68
CA HIS A 62 0.71 -9.70 8.52
C HIS A 62 -0.42 -10.71 8.26
N ALA A 63 -1.01 -11.27 9.33
CA ALA A 63 -2.15 -12.17 9.20
C ALA A 63 -3.39 -11.45 8.66
N LEU A 64 -3.63 -10.20 9.10
CA LEU A 64 -4.69 -9.36 8.56
C LEU A 64 -4.44 -9.03 7.08
N GLU A 65 -3.24 -8.58 6.74
CA GLU A 65 -2.87 -8.23 5.36
C GLU A 65 -3.01 -9.40 4.39
N ARG A 66 -2.80 -10.65 4.84
CA ARG A 66 -3.04 -11.86 4.02
C ARG A 66 -4.48 -12.36 4.06
N GLY A 67 -5.40 -11.68 4.77
CA GLY A 67 -6.78 -12.15 4.96
C GLY A 67 -6.91 -13.40 5.84
N GLN A 68 -5.86 -13.75 6.59
CA GLN A 68 -5.82 -14.89 7.51
C GLN A 68 -6.42 -14.58 8.89
N LEU A 69 -6.52 -13.30 9.23
CA LEU A 69 -7.16 -12.80 10.43
C LEU A 69 -8.37 -11.94 10.04
N ALA A 70 -9.54 -12.22 10.57
CA ALA A 70 -10.73 -11.43 10.31
C ALA A 70 -10.62 -10.03 10.93
N VAL A 71 -11.15 -9.00 10.24
CA VAL A 71 -11.11 -7.59 10.71
C VAL A 71 -11.61 -7.43 12.15
N PRO A 72 -12.77 -7.99 12.57
CA PRO A 72 -13.24 -7.83 13.94
C PRO A 72 -12.30 -8.47 15.00
N ASP A 73 -11.57 -9.53 14.62
CA ASP A 73 -10.58 -10.16 15.51
C ASP A 73 -9.33 -9.30 15.67
N PHE A 74 -8.88 -8.69 14.57
CA PHE A 74 -7.78 -7.73 14.59
C PHE A 74 -8.15 -6.46 15.37
N GLU A 75 -9.34 -5.90 15.14
CA GLU A 75 -9.86 -4.74 15.86
C GLU A 75 -9.89 -4.97 17.37
N ARG A 76 -10.35 -6.15 17.81
CA ARG A 76 -10.32 -6.50 19.25
C ARG A 76 -8.89 -6.57 19.81
N LYS A 77 -7.96 -7.14 19.03
CA LYS A 77 -6.54 -7.20 19.43
C LYS A 77 -5.94 -5.80 19.52
N LEU A 78 -6.16 -4.97 18.50
CA LEU A 78 -5.64 -3.60 18.47
C LEU A 78 -6.26 -2.75 19.58
N ALA A 79 -7.57 -2.76 19.74
CA ALA A 79 -8.25 -2.03 20.80
C ALA A 79 -7.78 -2.42 22.21
N SER A 80 -7.41 -3.69 22.43
CA SER A 80 -6.98 -4.18 23.74
C SER A 80 -5.63 -3.60 24.21
N ILE A 81 -4.83 -3.05 23.30
CA ILE A 81 -3.52 -2.45 23.61
C ILE A 81 -3.56 -0.92 23.59
N LEU A 82 -4.67 -0.33 23.15
CA LEU A 82 -4.88 1.10 23.13
C LEU A 82 -5.64 1.56 24.38
N VAL A 83 -5.22 2.67 24.95
CA VAL A 83 -5.87 3.29 26.10
C VAL A 83 -6.08 4.75 25.82
N ARG A 84 -7.30 5.25 26.01
CA ARG A 84 -7.60 6.68 25.89
C ARG A 84 -6.94 7.50 26.99
N HIS A 85 -6.76 8.78 26.73
CA HIS A 85 -6.19 9.72 27.70
C HIS A 85 -6.99 9.82 29.02
N ASP A 86 -8.30 9.53 28.98
CA ASP A 86 -9.17 9.46 30.15
C ASP A 86 -9.16 8.12 30.87
N GLY A 87 -8.32 7.16 30.41
CA GLY A 87 -8.20 5.81 30.95
C GLY A 87 -9.28 4.83 30.48
N THR A 88 -10.21 5.24 29.64
CA THR A 88 -11.24 4.36 29.10
C THR A 88 -10.71 3.51 27.94
N PRO A 89 -11.29 2.31 27.71
CA PRO A 89 -10.92 1.48 26.56
C PRO A 89 -11.30 2.12 25.23
N VAL A 90 -10.50 1.91 24.19
CA VAL A 90 -10.87 2.25 22.80
C VAL A 90 -11.90 1.24 22.30
N PRO A 91 -13.05 1.67 21.71
CA PRO A 91 -14.02 0.76 21.13
C PRO A 91 -13.40 -0.02 19.96
N ALA A 92 -13.52 -1.35 19.99
CA ALA A 92 -12.99 -2.20 18.93
C ALA A 92 -13.81 -2.12 17.64
N GLU A 93 -15.14 -2.11 17.76
CA GLU A 93 -16.05 -2.12 16.61
C GLU A 93 -15.83 -0.91 15.70
N GLY A 94 -15.57 -1.17 14.42
CA GLY A 94 -15.32 -0.14 13.41
C GLY A 94 -14.00 0.62 13.58
N LEU A 95 -13.05 0.09 14.34
CA LEU A 95 -11.76 0.76 14.60
C LEU A 95 -10.97 0.99 13.30
N ILE A 96 -10.94 -0.01 12.42
CA ILE A 96 -10.29 0.09 11.10
C ILE A 96 -11.01 1.10 10.20
N GLU A 97 -12.34 1.10 10.18
CA GLU A 97 -13.12 2.06 9.41
C GLU A 97 -12.84 3.51 9.87
N ARG A 98 -12.84 3.76 11.18
CA ARG A 98 -12.47 5.07 11.75
C ARG A 98 -11.06 5.48 11.38
N MET A 99 -10.10 4.56 11.40
CA MET A 99 -8.72 4.83 11.01
C MET A 99 -8.66 5.26 9.53
N PHE A 100 -9.27 4.51 8.63
CA PHE A 100 -9.22 4.79 7.19
C PHE A 100 -10.06 5.99 6.76
N ALA A 101 -11.01 6.46 7.57
CA ALA A 101 -11.79 7.67 7.31
C ALA A 101 -10.93 8.95 7.21
N HIS A 102 -9.67 8.90 7.65
CA HIS A 102 -8.73 10.02 7.61
C HIS A 102 -7.71 9.95 6.46
N PHE A 103 -7.84 8.96 5.58
CA PHE A 103 -7.01 8.86 4.38
C PHE A 103 -7.65 9.69 3.26
N GLU A 104 -7.07 10.85 2.97
CA GLU A 104 -7.58 11.76 1.95
C GLU A 104 -7.09 11.31 0.56
N HIS A 105 -8.03 11.24 -0.40
CA HIS A 105 -7.70 10.91 -1.79
C HIS A 105 -6.74 11.93 -2.41
N GLN A 106 -5.81 11.45 -3.25
CA GLN A 106 -4.84 12.24 -4.03
C GLN A 106 -5.26 12.31 -5.52
N PRO A 107 -6.06 13.32 -5.92
CA PRO A 107 -6.60 13.38 -7.29
C PRO A 107 -5.52 13.48 -8.36
N ALA A 108 -4.40 14.16 -8.07
CA ALA A 108 -3.29 14.32 -9.00
C ALA A 108 -2.63 12.98 -9.33
N MET A 109 -2.38 12.13 -8.31
CA MET A 109 -1.82 10.79 -8.52
C MET A 109 -2.79 9.88 -9.27
N SER A 110 -4.07 9.91 -8.94
CA SER A 110 -5.09 9.13 -9.67
C SER A 110 -5.20 9.55 -11.14
N ALA A 111 -5.13 10.86 -11.43
CA ALA A 111 -5.10 11.37 -12.79
C ALA A 111 -3.83 10.95 -13.55
N LEU A 112 -2.67 10.93 -12.87
CA LEU A 112 -1.41 10.46 -13.43
C LEU A 112 -1.49 8.99 -13.87
N VAL A 113 -2.03 8.11 -13.01
CA VAL A 113 -2.20 6.67 -13.33
C VAL A 113 -3.19 6.49 -14.49
N ARG A 114 -4.29 7.24 -14.51
CA ARG A 114 -5.26 7.19 -15.61
C ARG A 114 -4.61 7.61 -16.93
N ARG A 115 -3.85 8.69 -16.96
CA ARG A 115 -3.11 9.13 -18.16
C ARG A 115 -2.09 8.07 -18.60
N ALA A 116 -1.39 7.42 -17.67
CA ALA A 116 -0.49 6.33 -18.03
C ALA A 116 -1.26 5.20 -18.75
N ASN A 117 -2.44 4.81 -18.25
CA ASN A 117 -3.30 3.83 -18.90
C ASN A 117 -3.76 4.29 -20.29
N GLU A 118 -4.19 5.53 -20.43
CA GLU A 118 -4.58 6.15 -21.72
C GLU A 118 -3.44 6.17 -22.75
N HIS A 119 -2.17 6.25 -22.30
CA HIS A 119 -0.99 6.13 -23.14
C HIS A 119 -0.61 4.66 -23.47
N GLY A 120 -1.44 3.69 -23.08
CA GLY A 120 -1.21 2.28 -23.35
C GLY A 120 -0.22 1.60 -22.42
N ILE A 121 0.16 2.24 -21.31
CA ILE A 121 0.92 1.62 -20.23
C ILE A 121 -0.06 0.75 -19.43
N ARG A 122 0.28 -0.53 -19.25
CA ARG A 122 -0.54 -1.43 -18.44
C ARG A 122 -0.47 -1.01 -16.97
N THR A 123 -1.60 -0.80 -16.33
CA THR A 123 -1.67 -0.26 -14.96
C THR A 123 -2.31 -1.23 -13.98
N ALA A 124 -1.76 -1.34 -12.78
CA ALA A 124 -2.37 -2.11 -11.71
C ALA A 124 -2.27 -1.43 -10.35
N LEU A 125 -3.29 -1.64 -9.51
CA LEU A 125 -3.18 -1.40 -8.09
C LEU A 125 -2.48 -2.59 -7.43
N LEU A 126 -1.55 -2.34 -6.50
CA LEU A 126 -0.92 -3.35 -5.66
C LEU A 126 -0.89 -2.88 -4.20
N SER A 127 -1.88 -3.29 -3.41
CA SER A 127 -2.09 -2.76 -2.07
C SER A 127 -2.09 -3.83 -0.98
N ASN A 128 -1.43 -3.55 0.15
CA ASN A 128 -1.62 -4.31 1.38
C ASN A 128 -2.90 -3.83 2.07
N SER A 129 -3.85 -4.75 2.28
CA SER A 129 -5.16 -4.46 2.85
C SER A 129 -5.20 -4.74 4.33
N TRP A 130 -5.81 -3.83 5.07
CA TRP A 130 -6.20 -4.05 6.47
C TRP A 130 -7.71 -4.35 6.59
N GLY A 131 -8.34 -4.86 5.50
CA GLY A 131 -9.77 -5.09 5.44
C GLY A 131 -10.59 -3.81 5.24
N ASN A 132 -9.93 -2.73 4.85
CA ASN A 132 -10.57 -1.44 4.55
C ASN A 132 -11.41 -1.52 3.27
N THR A 133 -12.43 -0.68 3.21
CA THR A 133 -13.23 -0.49 2.00
C THR A 133 -12.49 0.39 1.02
N TYR A 134 -12.28 -0.12 -0.19
CA TYR A 134 -11.67 0.64 -1.28
C TYR A 134 -12.72 1.34 -2.13
N PRO A 135 -12.49 2.57 -2.62
CA PRO A 135 -13.42 3.31 -3.48
C PRO A 135 -13.33 2.84 -4.95
N ARG A 136 -13.64 1.56 -5.20
CA ARG A 136 -13.47 0.90 -6.52
C ARG A 136 -14.29 1.57 -7.63
N ASP A 137 -15.39 2.21 -7.29
CA ASP A 137 -16.24 2.97 -8.20
C ASP A 137 -15.56 4.21 -8.80
N THR A 138 -14.49 4.70 -8.16
CA THR A 138 -13.70 5.83 -8.67
C THR A 138 -12.55 5.42 -9.61
N TRP A 139 -12.34 4.11 -9.82
CA TRP A 139 -11.19 3.55 -10.54
C TRP A 139 -11.46 3.17 -12.00
N ASP A 140 -12.64 3.47 -12.52
CA ASP A 140 -12.98 3.20 -13.93
C ASP A 140 -11.96 3.81 -14.88
N GLY A 141 -11.43 2.99 -15.79
CA GLY A 141 -10.39 3.38 -16.76
C GLY A 141 -9.03 3.71 -16.15
N MET A 142 -8.80 3.37 -14.88
CA MET A 142 -7.55 3.66 -14.19
C MET A 142 -6.64 2.43 -14.08
N PHE A 143 -7.20 1.23 -13.97
CA PHE A 143 -6.45 0.00 -13.79
C PHE A 143 -6.91 -1.09 -14.74
N ASP A 144 -5.94 -1.83 -15.30
CA ASP A 144 -6.17 -3.10 -16.02
C ASP A 144 -6.38 -4.26 -15.04
N ASP A 145 -5.73 -4.21 -13.86
CA ASP A 145 -5.89 -5.20 -12.80
C ASP A 145 -5.76 -4.59 -11.40
N ILE A 146 -6.30 -5.29 -10.41
CA ILE A 146 -6.29 -4.87 -9.00
C ILE A 146 -5.83 -6.05 -8.15
N VAL A 147 -4.71 -5.88 -7.46
CA VAL A 147 -4.14 -6.87 -6.54
C VAL A 147 -4.21 -6.32 -5.12
N ILE A 148 -5.10 -6.89 -4.32
CA ILE A 148 -5.27 -6.57 -2.90
C ILE A 148 -4.81 -7.78 -2.09
N SER A 149 -3.88 -7.58 -1.18
CA SER A 149 -3.20 -8.65 -0.43
C SER A 149 -4.16 -9.61 0.26
N GLY A 150 -5.19 -9.08 0.92
CA GLY A 150 -6.21 -9.88 1.62
C GLY A 150 -7.08 -10.75 0.70
N GLU A 151 -7.15 -10.42 -0.60
CA GLU A 151 -7.89 -11.19 -1.61
C GLU A 151 -7.05 -12.31 -2.23
N VAL A 152 -5.72 -12.15 -2.24
CA VAL A 152 -4.80 -13.10 -2.88
C VAL A 152 -3.99 -13.93 -1.89
N GLY A 153 -4.05 -13.63 -0.60
CA GLY A 153 -3.33 -14.35 0.46
C GLY A 153 -1.82 -14.07 0.50
N LEU A 154 -1.35 -13.06 -0.22
CA LEU A 154 0.05 -12.62 -0.32
C LEU A 154 0.16 -11.17 0.13
N ARG A 155 1.35 -10.72 0.52
CA ARG A 155 1.56 -9.33 0.94
C ARG A 155 2.91 -8.78 0.47
N LYS A 156 3.01 -7.46 0.30
CA LYS A 156 4.29 -6.75 0.17
C LYS A 156 5.04 -6.81 1.53
N PRO A 157 6.35 -6.96 1.56
CA PRO A 157 7.29 -7.01 0.44
C PRO A 157 7.63 -8.45 -0.05
N GLU A 158 6.77 -9.44 0.12
CA GLU A 158 7.02 -10.80 -0.33
C GLU A 158 7.16 -10.86 -1.86
N PRO A 159 8.14 -11.61 -2.40
CA PRO A 159 8.40 -11.66 -3.84
C PRO A 159 7.17 -12.08 -4.67
N GLU A 160 6.37 -12.99 -4.13
CA GLU A 160 5.26 -13.64 -4.82
C GLU A 160 4.15 -12.65 -5.22
N ILE A 161 3.90 -11.61 -4.40
CA ILE A 161 2.84 -10.64 -4.73
C ILE A 161 3.23 -9.74 -5.91
N PHE A 162 4.50 -9.36 -6.01
CA PHE A 162 5.01 -8.57 -7.14
C PHE A 162 5.01 -9.38 -8.43
N GLN A 163 5.43 -10.65 -8.36
CA GLN A 163 5.39 -11.59 -9.49
C GLN A 163 3.95 -11.81 -9.97
N LEU A 164 3.01 -12.02 -9.04
CA LEU A 164 1.59 -12.16 -9.35
C LEU A 164 1.04 -10.91 -10.05
N ALA A 165 1.37 -9.72 -9.56
CA ALA A 165 0.91 -8.46 -10.14
C ALA A 165 1.44 -8.25 -11.56
N ALA A 166 2.72 -8.51 -11.82
CA ALA A 166 3.29 -8.47 -13.15
C ALA A 166 2.63 -9.52 -14.09
N GLN A 167 2.44 -10.74 -13.62
CA GLN A 167 1.78 -11.81 -14.37
C GLN A 167 0.35 -11.43 -14.79
N ARG A 168 -0.42 -10.80 -13.89
CA ARG A 168 -1.80 -10.35 -14.18
C ARG A 168 -1.85 -9.26 -15.25
N LEU A 169 -0.81 -8.44 -15.34
CA LEU A 169 -0.64 -7.49 -16.46
C LEU A 169 -0.12 -8.16 -17.74
N GLY A 170 0.26 -9.44 -17.71
CA GLY A 170 0.87 -10.15 -18.83
C GLY A 170 2.31 -9.67 -19.12
N LEU A 171 3.03 -9.27 -18.08
CA LEU A 171 4.38 -8.71 -18.14
C LEU A 171 5.35 -9.47 -17.24
N GLU A 172 6.65 -9.36 -17.57
CA GLU A 172 7.72 -9.79 -16.67
C GLU A 172 8.01 -8.68 -15.64
N PRO A 173 8.49 -9.00 -14.41
CA PRO A 173 8.83 -7.99 -13.41
C PRO A 173 9.78 -6.89 -13.94
N ALA A 174 10.75 -7.23 -14.79
CA ALA A 174 11.68 -6.27 -15.39
C ALA A 174 11.04 -5.26 -16.34
N GLU A 175 9.81 -5.52 -16.81
CA GLU A 175 9.01 -4.60 -17.64
C GLU A 175 8.09 -3.70 -16.80
N CYS A 176 8.11 -3.83 -15.47
CA CYS A 176 7.23 -3.10 -14.55
C CYS A 176 7.97 -2.02 -13.77
N VAL A 177 7.26 -0.91 -13.58
CA VAL A 177 7.62 0.13 -12.60
C VAL A 177 6.64 0.01 -11.43
N PHE A 178 7.16 0.02 -10.21
CA PHE A 178 6.36 0.02 -8.98
C PHE A 178 6.55 1.33 -8.21
N VAL A 179 5.47 1.91 -7.70
CA VAL A 179 5.46 3.14 -6.91
C VAL A 179 4.83 2.87 -5.55
N ASP A 180 5.56 3.15 -4.48
CA ASP A 180 5.12 2.91 -3.09
C ASP A 180 5.81 3.92 -2.16
N ASP A 181 5.19 4.31 -1.05
CA ASP A 181 5.72 5.25 -0.06
C ASP A 181 6.60 4.57 1.01
N LEU A 182 6.62 3.24 1.05
CA LEU A 182 7.41 2.47 2.01
C LEU A 182 8.67 1.88 1.36
N GLN A 183 9.84 2.28 1.85
CA GLN A 183 11.13 1.80 1.35
C GLN A 183 11.23 0.27 1.32
N LEU A 184 10.67 -0.41 2.34
CA LEU A 184 10.67 -1.87 2.42
C LEU A 184 9.96 -2.52 1.22
N ASN A 185 8.84 -1.96 0.77
CA ASN A 185 8.10 -2.45 -0.39
C ASN A 185 8.86 -2.17 -1.70
N VAL A 186 9.45 -0.97 -1.80
CA VAL A 186 10.32 -0.58 -2.93
C VAL A 186 11.49 -1.55 -3.08
N ASP A 187 12.13 -1.92 -1.97
CA ASP A 187 13.26 -2.86 -1.98
C ASP A 187 12.79 -4.29 -2.34
N GLY A 188 11.61 -4.71 -1.87
CA GLY A 188 10.99 -5.98 -2.26
C GLY A 188 10.71 -6.07 -3.76
N ALA A 189 10.18 -5.00 -4.36
CA ALA A 189 9.94 -4.93 -5.81
C ALA A 189 11.25 -4.96 -6.62
N ARG A 190 12.28 -4.25 -6.15
CA ARG A 190 13.61 -4.28 -6.77
C ARG A 190 14.24 -5.67 -6.71
N ALA A 191 14.05 -6.40 -5.62
CA ALA A 191 14.58 -7.75 -5.46
C ALA A 191 14.03 -8.76 -6.49
N VAL A 192 12.82 -8.54 -7.02
CA VAL A 192 12.26 -9.35 -8.11
C VAL A 192 12.56 -8.80 -9.52
N GLY A 193 13.34 -7.72 -9.61
CA GLY A 193 13.79 -7.14 -10.88
C GLY A 193 12.94 -5.98 -11.41
N MET A 194 11.94 -5.52 -10.68
CA MET A 194 11.18 -4.32 -11.06
C MET A 194 12.03 -3.05 -10.93
N THR A 195 11.74 -2.04 -11.75
CA THR A 195 12.12 -0.67 -11.42
C THR A 195 11.17 -0.18 -10.35
N ALA A 196 11.68 0.42 -9.26
CA ALA A 196 10.81 0.88 -8.19
C ALA A 196 11.18 2.28 -7.70
N ILE A 197 10.14 3.10 -7.48
CA ILE A 197 10.20 4.51 -7.09
C ILE A 197 9.63 4.62 -5.68
N LEU A 198 10.41 5.23 -4.77
CA LEU A 198 9.89 5.67 -3.49
C LEU A 198 9.08 6.95 -3.71
N HIS A 199 7.79 6.89 -3.44
CA HIS A 199 6.93 8.06 -3.51
C HIS A 199 7.15 8.95 -2.29
N THR A 200 7.47 10.21 -2.55
CA THR A 200 7.59 11.26 -1.54
C THR A 200 6.71 12.45 -1.89
N GLU A 201 6.75 12.85 -3.16
CA GLU A 201 6.06 14.00 -3.71
C GLU A 201 5.55 13.72 -5.13
N TYR A 202 4.38 14.28 -5.47
CA TYR A 202 3.74 14.10 -6.78
C TYR A 202 4.67 14.45 -7.95
N ASP A 203 5.28 15.64 -7.92
CA ASP A 203 6.09 16.14 -9.03
C ASP A 203 7.36 15.33 -9.27
N GLU A 204 7.95 14.76 -8.22
CA GLU A 204 9.11 13.88 -8.33
C GLU A 204 8.72 12.56 -8.97
N THR A 205 7.64 11.94 -8.50
CA THR A 205 7.11 10.69 -9.03
C THR A 205 6.69 10.85 -10.49
N ARG A 206 5.95 11.91 -10.84
CA ARG A 206 5.54 12.20 -12.22
C ARG A 206 6.73 12.29 -13.16
N ARG A 207 7.73 13.12 -12.82
CA ARG A 207 8.95 13.29 -13.65
C ARG A 207 9.72 12.00 -13.84
N ALA A 208 9.81 11.18 -12.81
CA ALA A 208 10.46 9.88 -12.89
C ALA A 208 9.70 8.93 -13.83
N LEU A 209 8.36 8.87 -13.73
CA LEU A 209 7.52 8.05 -14.60
C LEU A 209 7.57 8.52 -16.05
N GLU A 210 7.49 9.85 -16.32
CA GLU A 210 7.64 10.42 -17.66
C GLU A 210 8.99 10.06 -18.30
N THR A 211 10.06 10.10 -17.51
CA THR A 211 11.39 9.71 -17.97
C THR A 211 11.47 8.23 -18.32
N LEU A 212 10.89 7.36 -17.48
CA LEU A 212 10.93 5.90 -17.64
C LEU A 212 10.09 5.42 -18.82
N PHE A 213 8.90 5.99 -19.00
CA PHE A 213 7.97 5.60 -20.06
C PHE A 213 8.14 6.39 -21.36
N GLY A 214 8.87 7.52 -21.32
CA GLY A 214 9.02 8.41 -22.48
C GLY A 214 7.70 9.05 -22.92
N ALA A 215 6.76 9.25 -22.00
CA ALA A 215 5.42 9.77 -22.22
C ALA A 215 5.18 11.04 -21.38
N ASP A 216 4.42 11.99 -21.91
CA ASP A 216 3.93 13.14 -21.15
C ASP A 216 2.71 12.68 -20.32
N LEU A 217 2.83 12.76 -19.00
CA LEU A 217 1.79 12.37 -18.07
C LEU A 217 1.18 13.57 -17.29
N THR A 218 1.38 14.79 -17.80
CA THR A 218 0.80 16.03 -17.23
C THR A 218 -0.69 16.18 -17.47
#